data_2bc3851645d42e968c85c6f77eee2fc3
#
_entry.id   2bc3851645d42e968c85c6f77eee2fc3
#
_cell.length_a   1.000
_cell.length_b   1.000
_cell.length_c   1.000
_cell.angle_alpha   90.00
_cell.angle_beta   90.00
_cell.angle_gamma   90.00
#
_symmetry.space_group_name_H-M   'P 1'
#
loop_
_entity.id
_entity.type
_entity.pdbx_description
1 polymer ?
#
loop_
_entity_poly.entity_id
_entity_poly.type
_entity_poly.pdbx_seq_one_letter_code
_entity_poly.pdbx_strand_id
1 'polypeptide(L)'
;MKKLFWLLCMIMASVSSTAVSANDHKPVYIYFGLEPDIITNYTSETNKIGFISVSIEFMLADKKSLAVIEKHEPLIRDKIISLLGQQSPQHLRSLTGREEIRKMIQNEVNSLLKQESGEAVIENLLFTKYILM
;
A
#
# COMPACT_ATOMS: atom_id res chain seq x y z
N MET A 1 57.15 -23.93 -28.76
CA MET A 1 55.71 -24.06 -29.12
C MET A 1 54.92 -24.84 -28.06
N LYS A 2 55.44 -25.92 -27.54
CA LYS A 2 54.73 -26.68 -26.46
C LYS A 2 54.52 -25.89 -25.17
N LYS A 3 55.45 -25.01 -24.81
CA LYS A 3 55.33 -24.16 -23.60
C LYS A 3 54.30 -23.02 -23.80
N LEU A 4 54.13 -22.53 -25.00
CA LEU A 4 53.16 -21.51 -25.32
C LEU A 4 51.73 -22.06 -25.29
N PHE A 5 51.54 -23.31 -25.70
CA PHE A 5 50.27 -24.02 -25.67
C PHE A 5 49.79 -24.28 -24.22
N TRP A 6 50.74 -24.60 -23.33
CA TRP A 6 50.45 -24.80 -21.90
C TRP A 6 50.03 -23.49 -21.19
N LEU A 7 50.66 -22.37 -21.57
CA LEU A 7 50.34 -21.06 -21.06
C LEU A 7 48.93 -20.58 -21.51
N LEU A 8 48.57 -20.93 -22.75
CA LEU A 8 47.24 -20.60 -23.30
C LEU A 8 46.12 -21.42 -22.61
N CYS A 9 46.36 -22.68 -22.26
CA CYS A 9 45.41 -23.51 -21.52
C CYS A 9 45.21 -23.04 -20.06
N MET A 10 46.21 -22.40 -19.46
CA MET A 10 46.11 -21.95 -18.06
C MET A 10 45.27 -20.66 -17.94
N ILE A 11 45.17 -19.86 -19.00
CA ILE A 11 44.38 -18.62 -19.02
C ILE A 11 42.88 -18.92 -19.21
N MET A 12 42.55 -20.07 -19.83
CA MET A 12 41.13 -20.46 -20.06
C MET A 12 40.43 -21.02 -18.80
N ALA A 13 41.18 -21.34 -17.73
CA ALA A 13 40.61 -21.95 -16.50
C ALA A 13 40.10 -20.94 -15.47
N SER A 14 40.23 -19.63 -15.69
CA SER A 14 39.85 -18.58 -14.75
C SER A 14 38.53 -17.89 -15.03
N VAL A 15 37.68 -18.43 -15.90
CA VAL A 15 36.27 -17.97 -16.01
C VAL A 15 35.47 -18.69 -14.91
N SER A 16 35.73 -18.31 -13.67
CA SER A 16 34.85 -18.67 -12.56
C SER A 16 33.51 -17.97 -12.78
N SER A 17 32.53 -18.75 -13.20
CA SER A 17 31.13 -18.33 -13.23
C SER A 17 30.72 -17.89 -11.83
N THR A 18 30.66 -16.60 -11.58
CA THR A 18 29.92 -16.08 -10.43
C THR A 18 28.45 -16.40 -10.68
N ALA A 19 27.98 -17.50 -10.12
CA ALA A 19 26.58 -17.77 -9.98
C ALA A 19 26.01 -16.66 -9.10
N VAL A 20 25.41 -15.65 -9.74
CA VAL A 20 24.54 -14.68 -9.05
C VAL A 20 23.35 -15.51 -8.58
N SER A 21 23.38 -15.91 -7.31
CA SER A 21 22.22 -16.44 -6.62
C SER A 21 21.22 -15.29 -6.53
N ALA A 22 20.31 -15.21 -7.47
CA ALA A 22 19.11 -14.40 -7.33
C ALA A 22 18.34 -15.03 -6.16
N ASN A 23 18.52 -14.48 -4.95
CA ASN A 23 17.62 -14.71 -3.85
C ASN A 23 16.26 -14.14 -4.27
N ASP A 24 15.44 -15.01 -4.83
CA ASP A 24 14.04 -14.73 -5.16
C ASP A 24 13.24 -14.71 -3.84
N HIS A 25 13.57 -13.73 -2.99
CA HIS A 25 12.76 -13.40 -1.82
C HIS A 25 11.50 -12.74 -2.36
N LYS A 26 10.50 -13.58 -2.66
CA LYS A 26 9.14 -13.07 -2.88
C LYS A 26 8.76 -12.27 -1.64
N PRO A 27 8.42 -11.00 -1.77
CA PRO A 27 8.02 -10.19 -0.63
C PRO A 27 6.78 -10.85 0.00
N VAL A 28 6.87 -11.15 1.29
CA VAL A 28 5.75 -11.69 2.06
C VAL A 28 5.00 -10.49 2.62
N TYR A 29 3.92 -10.10 1.97
CA TYR A 29 3.06 -9.02 2.42
C TYR A 29 2.16 -9.46 3.58
N ILE A 30 1.88 -8.54 4.48
CA ILE A 30 0.93 -8.69 5.58
C ILE A 30 -0.28 -7.82 5.25
N TYR A 31 -1.47 -8.36 5.50
CA TYR A 31 -2.71 -7.62 5.33
C TYR A 31 -3.30 -7.29 6.71
N PHE A 32 -3.65 -6.03 6.89
CA PHE A 32 -4.30 -5.52 8.09
C PHE A 32 -5.66 -4.92 7.74
N GLY A 33 -6.73 -5.52 8.23
CA GLY A 33 -8.09 -5.01 8.10
C GLY A 33 -8.39 -3.95 9.16
N LEU A 34 -8.88 -2.80 8.73
CA LEU A 34 -9.29 -1.73 9.64
C LEU A 34 -10.70 -2.01 10.17
N GLU A 35 -10.80 -2.56 11.36
CA GLU A 35 -12.07 -2.93 12.01
C GLU A 35 -12.40 -2.02 13.20
N PRO A 36 -13.69 -1.71 13.45
CA PRO A 36 -14.85 -1.98 12.59
C PRO A 36 -14.84 -1.16 11.29
N ASP A 37 -15.76 -1.48 10.36
CA ASP A 37 -15.97 -0.70 9.14
C ASP A 37 -16.08 0.80 9.42
N ILE A 38 -15.61 1.61 8.48
CA ILE A 38 -15.79 3.05 8.55
C ILE A 38 -17.15 3.39 7.95
N ILE A 39 -18.01 4.00 8.76
CA ILE A 39 -19.28 4.55 8.32
C ILE A 39 -19.24 6.06 8.55
N THR A 40 -19.42 6.82 7.49
CA THR A 40 -19.45 8.28 7.56
C THR A 40 -20.50 8.85 6.64
N ASN A 41 -20.85 10.11 6.83
CA ASN A 41 -21.79 10.81 5.98
C ASN A 41 -21.07 11.63 4.91
N TYR A 42 -21.78 11.89 3.82
CA TYR A 42 -21.39 12.85 2.79
C TYR A 42 -22.57 13.75 2.43
N THR A 43 -22.29 14.96 1.97
CA THR A 43 -23.34 15.91 1.60
C THR A 43 -23.79 15.67 0.16
N SER A 44 -25.07 15.37 -0.02
CA SER A 44 -25.70 15.27 -1.34
C SER A 44 -26.04 16.64 -1.89
N GLU A 45 -26.09 16.79 -3.22
CA GLU A 45 -26.48 18.02 -3.91
C GLU A 45 -27.91 18.48 -3.57
N THR A 46 -28.77 17.56 -3.15
CA THR A 46 -30.17 17.85 -2.75
C THR A 46 -30.30 18.21 -1.26
N ASN A 47 -29.19 18.54 -0.61
CA ASN A 47 -29.16 18.78 0.85
C ASN A 47 -29.61 17.58 1.71
N LYS A 48 -29.67 16.38 1.13
CA LYS A 48 -29.89 15.14 1.85
C LYS A 48 -28.57 14.58 2.32
N ILE A 49 -28.56 14.05 3.53
CA ILE A 49 -27.38 13.36 4.08
C ILE A 49 -27.36 11.95 3.49
N GLY A 50 -26.28 11.62 2.77
CA GLY A 50 -25.98 10.26 2.37
C GLY A 50 -24.95 9.62 3.31
N PHE A 51 -24.91 8.30 3.36
CA PHE A 51 -23.94 7.54 4.14
C PHE A 51 -23.11 6.64 3.24
N ILE A 52 -21.85 6.49 3.60
CA ILE A 52 -20.94 5.53 2.97
C ILE A 52 -20.38 4.59 4.04
N SER A 53 -20.40 3.29 3.74
CA SER A 53 -19.77 2.25 4.56
C SER A 53 -18.63 1.62 3.76
N VAL A 54 -17.43 1.65 4.31
CA VAL A 54 -16.25 1.06 3.69
C VAL A 54 -15.51 0.13 4.66
N SER A 55 -15.06 -1.02 4.16
CA SER A 55 -14.06 -1.86 4.80
C SER A 55 -12.75 -1.69 4.05
N ILE A 56 -11.68 -1.48 4.78
CA ILE A 56 -10.36 -1.18 4.23
C ILE A 56 -9.36 -2.20 4.73
N GLU A 57 -8.55 -2.72 3.81
CA GLU A 57 -7.37 -3.51 4.13
C GLU A 57 -6.11 -2.80 3.64
N PHE A 58 -5.10 -2.76 4.49
CA PHE A 58 -3.77 -2.28 4.16
C PHE A 58 -2.85 -3.47 3.87
N MET A 59 -2.16 -3.41 2.74
CA MET A 59 -1.05 -4.29 2.41
C MET A 59 0.25 -3.67 2.92
N LEU A 60 0.97 -4.39 3.77
CA LEU A 60 2.17 -3.96 4.46
C LEU A 60 3.34 -4.86 4.09
N ALA A 61 4.55 -4.29 4.05
CA ALA A 61 5.76 -5.02 3.68
C ALA A 61 6.24 -6.00 4.76
N ASP A 62 6.01 -5.68 6.05
CA ASP A 62 6.53 -6.45 7.17
C ASP A 62 5.75 -6.27 8.48
N LYS A 63 6.15 -7.03 9.52
CA LYS A 63 5.54 -6.95 10.86
C LYS A 63 5.84 -5.64 11.60
N LYS A 64 6.92 -4.94 11.28
CA LYS A 64 7.21 -3.64 11.91
C LYS A 64 6.20 -2.60 11.45
N SER A 65 5.86 -2.64 10.17
CA SER A 65 4.81 -1.81 9.57
C SER A 65 3.46 -2.02 10.25
N LEU A 66 3.12 -3.25 10.63
CA LEU A 66 1.91 -3.56 11.38
C LEU A 66 1.83 -2.81 12.71
N ALA A 67 2.91 -2.83 13.49
CA ALA A 67 2.96 -2.11 14.78
C ALA A 67 2.78 -0.59 14.62
N VAL A 68 3.28 -0.02 13.52
CA VAL A 68 3.07 1.40 13.19
C VAL A 68 1.59 1.69 12.91
N ILE A 69 0.92 0.84 12.14
CA ILE A 69 -0.51 0.97 11.82
C ILE A 69 -1.34 0.87 13.11
N GLU A 70 -1.14 -0.17 13.91
CA GLU A 70 -1.90 -0.39 15.15
C GLU A 70 -1.76 0.79 16.13
N LYS A 71 -0.55 1.32 16.26
CA LYS A 71 -0.30 2.47 17.14
C LYS A 71 -1.04 3.73 16.68
N HIS A 72 -1.16 3.95 15.38
CA HIS A 72 -1.73 5.18 14.80
C HIS A 72 -3.15 4.97 14.23
N GLU A 73 -3.77 3.82 14.49
CA GLU A 73 -5.09 3.48 13.96
C GLU A 73 -6.15 4.58 14.17
N PRO A 74 -6.28 5.21 15.36
CA PRO A 74 -7.26 6.28 15.56
C PRO A 74 -7.04 7.47 14.62
N LEU A 75 -5.80 7.88 14.39
CA LEU A 75 -5.45 8.98 13.49
C LEU A 75 -5.73 8.62 12.03
N ILE A 76 -5.41 7.38 11.65
CA ILE A 76 -5.69 6.84 10.32
C ILE A 76 -7.19 6.87 10.05
N ARG A 77 -7.98 6.39 10.99
CA ARG A 77 -9.44 6.33 10.91
C ARG A 77 -10.05 7.72 10.77
N ASP A 78 -9.63 8.67 11.58
CA ASP A 78 -10.08 10.07 11.53
C ASP A 78 -9.74 10.70 10.16
N LYS A 79 -8.52 10.50 9.67
CA LYS A 79 -8.11 11.00 8.36
C LYS A 79 -8.97 10.44 7.23
N ILE A 80 -9.27 9.15 7.24
CA ILE A 80 -10.11 8.51 6.22
C ILE A 80 -11.53 9.03 6.26
N ILE A 81 -12.13 9.17 7.46
CA ILE A 81 -13.46 9.75 7.63
C ILE A 81 -13.53 11.15 7.05
N SER A 82 -12.54 11.99 7.35
CA SER A 82 -12.45 13.35 6.82
C SER A 82 -12.36 13.38 5.28
N LEU A 83 -11.52 12.52 4.70
CA LEU A 83 -11.34 12.44 3.25
C LEU A 83 -12.60 11.97 2.53
N LEU A 84 -13.29 10.97 3.06
CA LEU A 84 -14.54 10.45 2.49
C LEU A 84 -15.67 11.48 2.59
N GLY A 85 -15.79 12.19 3.73
CA GLY A 85 -16.81 13.20 3.96
C GLY A 85 -16.72 14.42 3.02
N GLN A 86 -15.54 14.69 2.48
CA GLN A 86 -15.29 15.80 1.54
C GLN A 86 -15.60 15.45 0.07
N GLN A 87 -15.91 14.20 -0.23
CA GLN A 87 -16.14 13.76 -1.61
C GLN A 87 -17.55 14.10 -2.10
N SER A 88 -17.66 14.43 -3.38
CA SER A 88 -18.97 14.61 -4.00
C SER A 88 -19.68 13.27 -4.20
N PRO A 89 -21.03 13.24 -4.19
CA PRO A 89 -21.80 12.02 -4.45
C PRO A 89 -21.48 11.36 -5.79
N GLN A 90 -21.24 12.17 -6.83
CA GLN A 90 -20.89 11.67 -8.16
C GLN A 90 -19.52 10.98 -8.14
N HIS A 91 -18.54 11.56 -7.44
CA HIS A 91 -17.21 11.00 -7.30
C HIS A 91 -17.25 9.67 -6.54
N LEU A 92 -18.00 9.62 -5.42
CA LEU A 92 -18.18 8.40 -4.63
C LEU A 92 -18.83 7.27 -5.43
N ARG A 93 -19.75 7.57 -6.37
CA ARG A 93 -20.51 6.57 -7.14
C ARG A 93 -19.76 6.05 -8.36
N SER A 94 -18.86 6.84 -8.94
CA SER A 94 -18.16 6.46 -10.16
C SER A 94 -17.03 5.43 -9.88
N LEU A 95 -16.79 4.53 -10.84
CA LEU A 95 -15.69 3.58 -10.74
C LEU A 95 -14.33 4.28 -10.74
N THR A 96 -14.17 5.30 -11.57
CA THR A 96 -12.95 6.12 -11.62
C THR A 96 -12.76 6.87 -10.31
N GLY A 97 -13.80 7.49 -9.77
CA GLY A 97 -13.76 8.21 -8.49
C GLY A 97 -13.39 7.29 -7.32
N ARG A 98 -13.90 6.06 -7.30
CA ARG A 98 -13.51 5.06 -6.29
C ARG A 98 -12.01 4.78 -6.31
N GLU A 99 -11.42 4.61 -7.48
CA GLU A 99 -9.97 4.36 -7.61
C GLU A 99 -9.14 5.60 -7.27
N GLU A 100 -9.60 6.79 -7.62
CA GLU A 100 -8.96 8.05 -7.23
C GLU A 100 -9.01 8.26 -5.72
N ILE A 101 -10.16 7.99 -5.09
CA ILE A 101 -10.33 8.03 -3.63
C ILE A 101 -9.42 7.02 -2.94
N ARG A 102 -9.33 5.80 -3.46
CA ARG A 102 -8.43 4.76 -2.93
C ARG A 102 -6.98 5.24 -2.89
N LYS A 103 -6.48 5.77 -4.01
CA LYS A 103 -5.12 6.32 -4.13
C LYS A 103 -4.91 7.54 -3.24
N MET A 104 -5.89 8.42 -3.19
CA MET A 104 -5.84 9.61 -2.34
C MET A 104 -5.73 9.22 -0.86
N ILE A 105 -6.57 8.30 -0.38
CA ILE A 105 -6.51 7.81 1.00
C ILE A 105 -5.16 7.17 1.29
N GLN A 106 -4.65 6.31 0.41
CA GLN A 106 -3.34 5.69 0.57
C GLN A 106 -2.22 6.72 0.72
N ASN A 107 -2.19 7.73 -0.14
CA ASN A 107 -1.18 8.78 -0.13
C ASN A 107 -1.27 9.64 1.13
N GLU A 108 -2.47 10.07 1.50
CA GLU A 108 -2.72 10.93 2.66
C GLU A 108 -2.42 10.21 3.99
N VAL A 109 -2.79 8.93 4.09
CA VAL A 109 -2.47 8.12 5.28
C VAL A 109 -0.97 7.86 5.36
N ASN A 110 -0.30 7.56 4.24
CA ASN A 110 1.16 7.41 4.21
C ASN A 110 1.88 8.72 4.59
N SER A 111 1.38 9.86 4.14
CA SER A 111 1.91 11.18 4.54
C SER A 111 1.74 11.42 6.04
N LEU A 112 0.58 11.09 6.59
CA LEU A 112 0.32 11.15 8.03
C LEU A 112 1.29 10.25 8.81
N LEU A 113 1.43 9.00 8.42
CA LEU A 113 2.33 8.04 9.07
C LEU A 113 3.80 8.51 8.99
N LYS A 114 4.23 9.08 7.87
CA LYS A 114 5.55 9.63 7.72
C LYS A 114 5.82 10.81 8.68
N GLN A 115 4.81 11.64 8.94
CA GLN A 115 4.91 12.72 9.91
C GLN A 115 4.98 12.20 11.36
N GLU A 116 4.17 11.19 11.69
CA GLU A 116 4.02 10.68 13.06
C GLU A 116 5.08 9.65 13.46
N SER A 117 5.51 8.80 12.52
CA SER A 117 6.45 7.69 12.77
C SER A 117 7.75 7.75 11.97
N GLY A 118 7.87 8.67 11.01
CA GLY A 118 9.02 8.79 10.13
C GLY A 118 8.97 7.90 8.89
N GLU A 119 8.01 7.00 8.77
CA GLU A 119 7.92 6.01 7.69
C GLU A 119 6.54 5.96 7.05
N ALA A 120 6.52 5.82 5.71
CA ALA A 120 5.33 5.48 4.95
C ALA A 120 5.30 3.95 4.80
N VAL A 121 4.34 3.29 5.43
CA VAL A 121 4.36 1.81 5.59
C VAL A 121 3.29 1.07 4.78
N ILE A 122 2.36 1.79 4.15
CA ILE A 122 1.28 1.19 3.35
C ILE A 122 1.76 1.02 1.90
N GLU A 123 1.94 -0.22 1.48
CA GLU A 123 2.30 -0.58 0.11
C GLU A 123 1.09 -0.49 -0.83
N ASN A 124 -0.08 -0.90 -0.34
CA ASN A 124 -1.33 -0.79 -1.07
C ASN A 124 -2.51 -0.68 -0.10
N LEU A 125 -3.61 -0.10 -0.58
CA LEU A 125 -4.88 -0.02 0.12
C LEU A 125 -5.97 -0.66 -0.74
N LEU A 126 -6.77 -1.51 -0.12
CA LEU A 126 -7.88 -2.20 -0.77
C LEU A 126 -9.19 -1.84 -0.09
N PHE A 127 -10.23 -1.56 -0.89
CA PHE A 127 -11.61 -1.56 -0.43
C PHE A 127 -12.18 -2.98 -0.56
N THR A 128 -12.39 -3.66 0.56
CA THR A 128 -13.04 -4.98 0.58
C THR A 128 -14.56 -4.86 0.63
N LYS A 129 -15.06 -3.70 1.06
CA LYS A 129 -16.46 -3.32 1.03
C LYS A 129 -16.58 -1.83 0.70
N TYR A 130 -17.57 -1.48 -0.10
CA TYR A 130 -17.82 -0.09 -0.49
C TYR A 130 -19.31 0.08 -0.83
N ILE A 131 -20.08 0.61 0.10
CA ILE A 131 -21.55 0.72 0.01
C ILE A 131 -21.97 2.17 0.26
N LEU A 132 -22.75 2.70 -0.66
CA LEU A 132 -23.41 3.99 -0.54
C LEU A 132 -24.90 3.77 -0.17
N MET A 133 -25.36 4.48 0.86
CA MET A 133 -26.72 4.41 1.39
C MET A 133 -27.37 5.79 1.39
#